data_50e4edfe316d8b99fbdc7f1fae7657b3
#
_entry.id   50e4edfe316d8b99fbdc7f1fae7657b3
#
_cell.length_a   1.000
_cell.length_b   1.000
_cell.length_c   1.000
_cell.angle_alpha   90.00
_cell.angle_beta   90.00
_cell.angle_gamma   90.00
#
_symmetry.space_group_name_H-M   'P 1'
#
loop_
_entity.id
_entity.type
_entity.pdbx_description
1 polymer ?
#
loop_
_entity_poly.entity_id
_entity_poly.type
_entity_poly.pdbx_seq_one_letter_code
_entity_poly.pdbx_strand_id
1 'polypeptide(L)'
;MTKLDSALWRDMIDHLRKRHAPICRQWFDDLEPVGLEGGLLTIHTDNAIQKNYLQRQCREQFNEAAQAATGALVAVQFVTP
;
A
#
# COMPACT_ATOMS: atom_id res chain seq x y z
N MET A 1 -7.46 7.70 16.77
CA MET A 1 -6.51 7.50 15.66
C MET A 1 -6.14 6.02 15.60
N THR A 2 -6.38 5.40 14.48
CA THR A 2 -6.05 4.00 14.31
C THR A 2 -4.64 3.88 13.74
N LYS A 3 -3.75 3.32 14.53
CA LYS A 3 -2.39 3.04 14.06
C LYS A 3 -2.44 1.78 13.22
N LEU A 4 -1.82 1.81 12.03
CA LEU A 4 -1.77 0.66 11.17
C LEU A 4 -0.95 -0.45 11.82
N ASP A 5 -1.55 -1.64 11.92
CA ASP A 5 -0.89 -2.81 12.46
C ASP A 5 0.16 -3.31 11.46
N SER A 6 1.35 -3.63 11.96
CA SER A 6 2.43 -4.17 11.13
C SER A 6 2.05 -5.50 10.48
N ALA A 7 1.21 -6.30 11.14
CA ALA A 7 0.71 -7.54 10.55
C ALA A 7 -0.19 -7.27 9.33
N LEU A 8 -1.01 -6.23 9.40
CA LEU A 8 -1.85 -5.82 8.28
C LEU A 8 -1.01 -5.44 7.07
N TRP A 9 0.04 -4.65 7.29
CA TRP A 9 0.94 -4.24 6.21
C TRP A 9 1.65 -5.44 5.58
N ARG A 10 2.10 -6.36 6.42
CA ARG A 10 2.75 -7.58 5.94
C ARG A 10 1.81 -8.41 5.07
N ASP A 11 0.55 -8.54 5.51
CA ASP A 11 -0.47 -9.26 4.73
C ASP A 11 -0.70 -8.61 3.38
N MET A 12 -0.73 -7.28 3.34
CA MET A 12 -0.87 -6.54 2.08
C MET A 12 0.29 -6.83 1.12
N ILE A 13 1.52 -6.75 1.62
CA ILE A 13 2.70 -7.00 0.80
C ILE A 13 2.73 -8.46 0.32
N ASP A 14 2.41 -9.40 1.18
CA ASP A 14 2.32 -10.82 0.79
C ASP A 14 1.27 -11.03 -0.29
N HIS A 15 0.11 -10.40 -0.16
CA HIS A 15 -0.95 -10.47 -1.18
C HIS A 15 -0.44 -9.97 -2.54
N LEU A 16 0.25 -8.83 -2.54
CA LEU A 16 0.81 -8.26 -3.76
C LEU A 16 1.84 -9.19 -4.41
N ARG A 17 2.72 -9.76 -3.60
CA ARG A 17 3.76 -10.67 -4.11
C ARG A 17 3.20 -11.97 -4.66
N LYS A 18 2.12 -12.47 -4.07
CA LYS A 18 1.50 -13.71 -4.51
C LYS A 18 0.60 -13.52 -5.72
N ARG A 19 -0.16 -12.42 -5.76
CA ARG A 19 -1.17 -12.20 -6.80
C ARG A 19 -0.74 -11.25 -7.90
N HIS A 20 0.19 -10.36 -7.60
CA HIS A 20 0.59 -9.30 -8.52
C HIS A 20 2.12 -9.17 -8.57
N ALA A 21 2.81 -10.30 -8.59
CA ALA A 21 4.27 -10.33 -8.58
C ALA A 21 4.91 -9.42 -9.64
N PRO A 22 4.40 -9.33 -10.87
CA PRO A 22 5.04 -8.50 -11.89
C PRO A 22 5.12 -7.01 -11.57
N ILE A 23 4.25 -6.49 -10.71
CA ILE A 23 4.31 -5.07 -10.34
C ILE A 23 5.23 -4.80 -9.15
N CYS A 24 5.61 -5.85 -8.41
CA CYS A 24 6.39 -5.70 -7.19
C CYS A 24 7.83 -5.30 -7.50
N ARG A 25 8.35 -4.38 -6.69
CA ARG A 25 9.72 -3.88 -6.78
C ARG A 25 10.43 -4.10 -5.46
N GLN A 26 11.76 -4.14 -5.50
CA GLN A 26 12.55 -4.34 -4.27
C GLN A 26 12.28 -3.28 -3.23
N TRP A 27 12.08 -2.04 -3.66
CA TRP A 27 11.84 -0.93 -2.75
C TRP A 27 10.44 -0.93 -2.12
N PHE A 28 9.57 -1.88 -2.45
CA PHE A 28 8.28 -2.03 -1.76
C PHE A 28 8.46 -2.28 -0.27
N ASP A 29 9.56 -2.92 0.13
CA ASP A 29 9.86 -3.14 1.55
C ASP A 29 10.20 -1.84 2.28
N ASP A 30 10.58 -0.80 1.56
CA ASP A 30 10.91 0.51 2.12
C ASP A 30 9.71 1.45 2.23
N LEU A 31 8.56 1.05 1.71
CA LEU A 31 7.34 1.83 1.83
C LEU A 31 6.85 1.82 3.29
N GLU A 32 6.33 2.96 3.75
CA GLU A 32 5.84 3.07 5.12
C GLU A 32 4.35 3.40 5.13
N PRO A 33 3.52 2.51 5.69
CA PRO A 33 2.13 2.86 5.96
C PRO A 33 2.10 3.82 7.14
N VAL A 34 1.56 5.02 6.92
CA VAL A 34 1.56 6.06 7.97
C VAL A 34 0.22 6.21 8.67
N GLY A 35 -0.84 5.65 8.12
CA GLY A 35 -2.12 5.67 8.80
C GLY A 35 -3.26 5.14 7.98
N LEU A 36 -4.30 4.70 8.67
CA LEU A 36 -5.55 4.27 8.08
C LEU A 36 -6.66 5.04 8.79
N GLU A 37 -7.36 5.89 8.06
CA GLU A 37 -8.39 6.74 8.64
C GLU A 37 -9.48 7.01 7.63
N GLY A 38 -10.74 6.83 8.03
CA GLY A 38 -11.87 7.08 7.16
C GLY A 38 -11.89 6.27 5.89
N GLY A 39 -11.37 5.05 5.91
CA GLY A 39 -11.29 4.19 4.73
C GLY A 39 -10.17 4.57 3.77
N LEU A 40 -9.25 5.43 4.19
CA LEU A 40 -8.10 5.85 3.38
C LEU A 40 -6.80 5.43 4.04
N LEU A 41 -6.03 4.59 3.35
CA LEU A 41 -4.69 4.18 3.79
C LEU A 41 -3.65 5.06 3.12
N THR A 42 -2.86 5.75 3.92
CA THR A 42 -1.78 6.61 3.43
C THR A 42 -0.45 5.87 3.52
N ILE A 43 0.25 5.79 2.40
CA ILE A 43 1.54 5.12 2.29
C ILE A 43 2.59 6.13 1.88
N HIS A 44 3.66 6.21 2.66
CA HIS A 44 4.78 7.10 2.40
C HIS A 44 5.81 6.41 1.52
N THR A 45 6.29 7.12 0.49
CA THR A 45 7.37 6.67 -0.37
C THR A 45 8.45 7.76 -0.46
N ASP A 46 9.67 7.37 -0.77
CA ASP A 46 10.83 8.25 -0.64
C ASP A 46 10.92 9.34 -1.70
N ASN A 47 10.41 9.08 -2.90
CA ASN A 47 10.59 10.03 -4.00
C ASN A 47 9.43 10.01 -4.99
N ALA A 48 9.40 11.05 -5.83
CA ALA A 48 8.33 11.25 -6.80
C ALA A 48 8.28 10.18 -7.90
N ILE A 49 9.41 9.59 -8.24
CA ILE A 49 9.47 8.52 -9.26
C ILE A 49 8.72 7.29 -8.76
N GLN A 50 8.99 6.89 -7.52
CA GLN A 50 8.28 5.78 -6.89
C GLN A 50 6.79 6.10 -6.74
N LYS A 51 6.46 7.31 -6.30
CA LYS A 51 5.07 7.75 -6.16
C LYS A 51 4.31 7.65 -7.47
N ASN A 52 4.90 8.12 -8.55
CA ASN A 52 4.27 8.06 -9.88
C ASN A 52 4.05 6.62 -10.33
N TYR A 53 5.03 5.74 -10.13
CA TYR A 53 4.90 4.33 -10.45
C TYR A 53 3.74 3.70 -9.67
N LEU A 54 3.68 3.95 -8.37
CA LEU A 54 2.64 3.40 -7.52
C LEU A 54 1.25 3.90 -7.92
N GLN A 55 1.11 5.19 -8.19
CA GLN A 55 -0.18 5.77 -8.55
C GLN A 55 -0.68 5.29 -9.92
N ARG A 56 0.22 5.10 -10.86
CA ARG A 56 -0.15 4.76 -12.24
C ARG A 56 -0.25 3.26 -12.47
N GLN A 57 0.62 2.47 -11.85
CA GLN A 57 0.75 1.05 -12.14
C GLN A 57 0.21 0.14 -11.04
N CYS A 58 0.12 0.63 -9.82
CA CYS A 58 -0.12 -0.23 -8.66
C CYS A 58 -1.35 0.12 -7.83
N ARG A 59 -1.99 1.25 -8.08
CA ARG A 59 -3.05 1.76 -7.21
C ARG A 59 -4.17 0.76 -7.01
N GLU A 60 -4.67 0.15 -8.07
CA GLU A 60 -5.76 -0.81 -7.99
C GLU A 60 -5.34 -2.06 -7.23
N GLN A 61 -4.14 -2.53 -7.47
CA GLN A 61 -3.61 -3.70 -6.79
C GLN A 61 -3.42 -3.44 -5.29
N PHE A 62 -2.94 -2.25 -4.93
CA PHE A 62 -2.84 -1.86 -3.52
C PHE A 62 -4.22 -1.73 -2.87
N ASN A 63 -5.20 -1.17 -3.57
CA ASN A 63 -6.57 -1.11 -3.06
C ASN A 63 -7.10 -2.52 -2.80
N GLU A 64 -6.89 -3.43 -3.73
CA GLU A 64 -7.31 -4.83 -3.56
C GLU A 64 -6.63 -5.46 -2.35
N ALA A 65 -5.33 -5.28 -2.22
CA ALA A 65 -4.57 -5.83 -1.09
C ALA A 65 -5.07 -5.28 0.25
N ALA A 66 -5.34 -3.98 0.30
CA ALA A 66 -5.85 -3.34 1.51
C ALA A 66 -7.24 -3.86 1.87
N GLN A 67 -8.11 -4.04 0.88
CA GLN A 67 -9.44 -4.60 1.10
C GLN A 67 -9.38 -6.05 1.56
N ALA A 68 -8.49 -6.84 0.97
CA ALA A 68 -8.32 -8.24 1.36
C ALA A 68 -7.78 -8.36 2.79
N ALA A 69 -6.85 -7.49 3.19
CA ALA A 69 -6.24 -7.55 4.50
C ALA A 69 -7.16 -7.01 5.60
N THR A 70 -7.96 -5.99 5.30
CA THR A 70 -8.84 -5.35 6.31
C THR A 70 -10.25 -5.91 6.35
N GLY A 71 -10.71 -6.53 5.25
CA GLY A 71 -12.09 -6.93 5.11
C GLY A 71 -13.06 -5.76 4.92
N ALA A 72 -12.56 -4.59 4.54
CA ALA A 72 -13.35 -3.37 4.41
C ALA A 72 -13.01 -2.64 3.11
N LEU A 73 -13.86 -1.70 2.70
CA LEU A 73 -13.58 -0.83 1.55
C LEU A 73 -12.54 0.20 1.97
N VAL A 74 -11.33 0.03 1.46
CA VAL A 74 -10.20 0.92 1.75
C VAL A 74 -9.59 1.36 0.44
N ALA A 75 -9.38 2.66 0.30
CA ALA A 75 -8.60 3.22 -0.80
C ALA A 75 -7.19 3.56 -0.31
N VAL A 76 -6.25 3.62 -1.23
CA VAL A 76 -4.84 3.88 -0.91
C VAL A 76 -4.42 5.20 -1.54
N GLN A 77 -3.63 5.98 -0.81
CA GLN A 77 -2.94 7.13 -1.39
C GLN A 77 -1.45 7.05 -1.08
N PHE A 78 -0.65 7.56 -2.00
CA PHE A 78 0.80 7.57 -1.86
C PHE A 78 1.27 9.00 -1.70
N VAL A 79 2.15 9.24 -0.71
CA VAL A 79 2.66 10.57 -0.41
C VAL A 79 4.18 10.55 -0.34
N THR A 80 4.79 11.69 -0.63
CA THR A 80 6.25 11.89 -0.48
C THR A 80 6.51 12.92 0.60
N PRO A 81 7.77 12.99 1.08
CA PRO A 81 8.15 14.01 2.05
C PRO A 81 7.89 15.43 1.56
#